data_274bc0971b337382252ea93743012aff
#
_entry.id   274bc0971b337382252ea93743012aff
#
_cell.length_a   1.000
_cell.length_b   1.000
_cell.length_c   1.000
_cell.angle_alpha   90.00
_cell.angle_beta   90.00
_cell.angle_gamma   90.00
#
_symmetry.space_group_name_H-M   'P 1'
#
loop_
_entity.id
_entity.type
_entity.pdbx_description
1 polymer ?
#
loop_
_entity_poly.entity_id
_entity_poly.type
_entity_poly.pdbx_seq_one_letter_code
_entity_poly.pdbx_strand_id
1 'polypeptide(L)'
;MLNFTKIKVTFVYLILLTLIFFASLNLKFNNSIEKKINLGLDLQGGSYILLEVDTNPLINQKIQSKVIPIKKLLNDNNIIYSDFTISNNSISFIIDTDKQNLFKNIFLKKNDNLVNNFITDYNTFELDITFNANKALINFSNYGLISLNNAALKQSIEIIRRRIDDVGTKEPTILQRGDKRILVELPGIDNPERIKDLLGKTAQLTFRLVQDDDGFGSEKLIISETNEELTVNKRVVISGENLIDAQPKFDSQSNQPIVSFTLDRLGAQKFGKITTENVGKRLAIVLDNAVISAPQIREPITGGTGTISGGFSFQESTDLALLLRSGALPAPINIVEERSVGPDLGKDSIEAGIFSLAVGFILVIIFMLIKYKIFGLISNISLISNLFMLLGVMTLLEATLTLPGIAGIILTVGMAVDSNVLIYERIREELKTEKSIIHAFDTGYNKAKITVIDANITTLIAAAILFVFGTGPVKGFAITLGVGIVTTLFSAYFIARHLTSLVVLNDREGKYFKL
;
A
#
# COMPACT_ATOMS: atom_id res chain seq x y z
N MET A 1 23.91 39.23 -21.22
CA MET A 1 23.21 38.21 -20.44
C MET A 1 24.09 37.48 -19.41
N LEU A 2 25.41 37.66 -19.42
CA LEU A 2 26.28 37.18 -18.32
C LEU A 2 26.13 38.02 -17.03
N ASN A 3 25.46 39.18 -17.08
CA ASN A 3 25.19 40.00 -15.91
C ASN A 3 23.99 39.48 -15.11
N PHE A 4 24.27 38.85 -13.99
CA PHE A 4 23.24 38.46 -13.01
C PHE A 4 22.93 39.65 -12.09
N THR A 5 21.65 39.97 -11.92
CA THR A 5 21.23 40.95 -10.90
C THR A 5 21.49 40.37 -9.51
N LYS A 6 21.94 41.21 -8.55
CA LYS A 6 22.20 40.77 -7.16
C LYS A 6 21.05 39.99 -6.56
N ILE A 7 19.80 40.41 -6.83
CA ILE A 7 18.59 39.76 -6.33
C ILE A 7 18.48 38.32 -6.87
N LYS A 8 18.74 38.09 -8.17
CA LYS A 8 18.71 36.73 -8.75
C LYS A 8 19.78 35.83 -8.15
N VAL A 9 21.00 36.35 -7.98
CA VAL A 9 22.08 35.60 -7.34
C VAL A 9 21.75 35.22 -5.92
N THR A 10 21.26 36.18 -5.10
CA THR A 10 20.86 35.90 -3.72
C THR A 10 19.78 34.83 -3.65
N PHE A 11 18.76 34.91 -4.52
CA PHE A 11 17.67 33.93 -4.57
C PHE A 11 18.15 32.53 -4.94
N VAL A 12 19.03 32.39 -5.95
CA VAL A 12 19.60 31.11 -6.37
C VAL A 12 20.41 30.45 -5.25
N TYR A 13 21.29 31.22 -4.57
CA TYR A 13 22.08 30.67 -3.47
C TYR A 13 21.27 30.42 -2.22
N LEU A 14 20.18 31.14 -1.98
CA LEU A 14 19.25 30.84 -0.89
C LEU A 14 18.54 29.49 -1.11
N ILE A 15 18.06 29.22 -2.33
CA ILE A 15 17.51 27.91 -2.69
C ILE A 15 18.55 26.81 -2.46
N LEU A 16 19.77 27.02 -2.97
CA LEU A 16 20.87 26.07 -2.82
C LEU A 16 21.15 25.75 -1.35
N LEU A 17 21.30 26.78 -0.51
CA LEU A 17 21.52 26.61 0.93
C LEU A 17 20.38 25.89 1.63
N THR A 18 19.12 26.20 1.28
CA THR A 18 17.95 25.51 1.82
C THR A 18 17.99 24.03 1.47
N LEU A 19 18.27 23.66 0.23
CA LEU A 19 18.35 22.27 -0.20
C LEU A 19 19.54 21.53 0.39
N ILE A 20 20.71 22.20 0.55
CA ILE A 20 21.85 21.63 1.27
C ILE A 20 21.51 21.36 2.73
N PHE A 21 20.75 22.25 3.38
CA PHE A 21 20.26 22.03 4.73
C PHE A 21 19.41 20.76 4.81
N PHE A 22 18.42 20.58 3.93
CA PHE A 22 17.63 19.36 3.89
C PHE A 22 18.47 18.11 3.57
N ALA A 23 19.44 18.20 2.67
CA ALA A 23 20.37 17.10 2.41
C ALA A 23 21.18 16.71 3.66
N SER A 24 21.59 17.70 4.47
CA SER A 24 22.37 17.45 5.69
C SER A 24 21.60 16.72 6.79
N LEU A 25 20.27 16.73 6.76
CA LEU A 25 19.43 15.98 7.71
C LEU A 25 19.61 14.46 7.61
N ASN A 26 20.08 13.95 6.46
CA ASN A 26 20.41 12.54 6.29
C ASN A 26 21.75 12.14 6.91
N LEU A 27 22.58 13.11 7.27
CA LEU A 27 23.82 12.89 8.02
C LEU A 27 23.46 12.74 9.51
N LYS A 28 24.04 11.76 10.21
CA LYS A 28 23.72 11.37 11.60
C LYS A 28 23.90 12.45 12.67
N PHE A 29 24.18 13.70 12.28
CA PHE A 29 24.52 14.77 13.21
C PHE A 29 23.35 15.43 13.96
N ASN A 30 22.10 15.17 13.57
CA ASN A 30 20.97 15.82 14.23
C ASN A 30 19.75 14.91 14.33
N ASN A 31 19.46 14.40 15.53
CA ASN A 31 18.30 13.53 15.81
C ASN A 31 16.99 14.30 16.01
N SER A 32 17.00 15.64 15.85
CA SER A 32 15.87 16.49 16.23
C SER A 32 14.84 16.72 15.12
N ILE A 33 15.12 16.33 13.89
CA ILE A 33 14.22 16.53 12.74
C ILE A 33 14.01 15.17 12.07
N GLU A 34 12.76 14.72 12.03
CA GLU A 34 12.37 13.38 11.53
C GLU A 34 12.41 13.23 10.01
N LYS A 35 12.55 14.34 9.25
CA LYS A 35 12.59 14.28 7.77
C LYS A 35 13.88 13.64 7.26
N LYS A 36 13.78 12.44 6.73
CA LYS A 36 14.88 11.67 6.12
C LYS A 36 14.42 11.09 4.78
N ILE A 37 15.39 10.65 3.98
CA ILE A 37 15.10 9.84 2.79
C ILE A 37 14.72 8.44 3.27
N ASN A 38 13.55 7.97 2.87
CA ASN A 38 13.11 6.61 3.17
C ASN A 38 13.86 5.64 2.26
N LEU A 39 14.34 4.52 2.84
CA LEU A 39 14.97 3.47 2.04
C LEU A 39 13.89 2.49 1.56
N GLY A 40 13.95 2.06 0.31
CA GLY A 40 13.05 1.07 -0.25
C GLY A 40 13.32 -0.33 0.28
N LEU A 41 12.38 -1.22 0.01
CA LEU A 41 12.43 -2.63 0.41
C LEU A 41 13.70 -3.35 -0.06
N ASP A 42 14.17 -3.03 -1.25
CA ASP A 42 15.38 -3.54 -1.89
C ASP A 42 16.69 -3.10 -1.23
N LEU A 43 16.64 -2.07 -0.37
CA LEU A 43 17.78 -1.54 0.38
C LEU A 43 17.73 -1.87 1.87
N GLN A 44 16.54 -1.92 2.48
CA GLN A 44 16.38 -2.25 3.91
C GLN A 44 16.16 -3.74 4.14
N GLY A 45 15.85 -4.51 3.08
CA GLY A 45 15.24 -5.80 3.20
C GLY A 45 13.78 -5.71 3.59
N GLY A 46 13.06 -6.83 3.58
CA GLY A 46 11.66 -6.91 3.93
C GLY A 46 10.84 -7.70 2.92
N SER A 47 9.52 -7.56 2.96
CA SER A 47 8.59 -8.32 2.13
C SER A 47 7.65 -7.44 1.32
N TYR A 48 7.49 -7.76 0.05
CA TYR A 48 6.49 -7.26 -0.88
C TYR A 48 5.46 -8.35 -1.11
N ILE A 49 4.21 -8.11 -0.79
CA ILE A 49 3.13 -9.07 -0.91
C ILE A 49 1.99 -8.43 -1.69
N LEU A 50 1.57 -9.06 -2.80
CA LEU A 50 0.37 -8.69 -3.53
C LEU A 50 -0.74 -9.66 -3.15
N LEU A 51 -1.75 -9.12 -2.50
CA LEU A 51 -2.92 -9.85 -2.01
C LEU A 51 -4.10 -9.65 -2.94
N GLU A 52 -4.88 -10.69 -3.19
CA GLU A 52 -6.14 -10.62 -3.94
C GLU A 52 -7.31 -11.07 -3.05
N VAL A 53 -8.33 -10.22 -2.93
CA VAL A 53 -9.53 -10.49 -2.15
C VAL A 53 -10.49 -11.31 -2.99
N ASP A 54 -10.78 -12.55 -2.58
CA ASP A 54 -11.81 -13.39 -3.22
C ASP A 54 -13.19 -13.02 -2.70
N THR A 55 -13.90 -12.20 -3.45
CA THR A 55 -15.24 -11.74 -3.07
C THR A 55 -16.37 -12.73 -3.40
N ASN A 56 -16.11 -13.87 -4.04
CA ASN A 56 -17.15 -14.85 -4.40
C ASN A 56 -17.90 -15.42 -3.19
N PRO A 57 -17.23 -15.84 -2.08
CA PRO A 57 -17.93 -16.28 -0.88
C PRO A 57 -18.81 -15.19 -0.28
N LEU A 58 -18.36 -13.94 -0.30
CA LEU A 58 -19.11 -12.80 0.20
C LEU A 58 -20.37 -12.52 -0.65
N ILE A 59 -20.26 -12.61 -1.97
CA ILE A 59 -21.40 -12.48 -2.90
C ILE A 59 -22.44 -13.55 -2.58
N ASN A 60 -22.01 -14.82 -2.45
CA ASN A 60 -22.90 -15.92 -2.08
C ASN A 60 -23.60 -15.69 -0.74
N GLN A 61 -22.88 -15.29 0.28
CA GLN A 61 -23.42 -14.98 1.61
C GLN A 61 -24.46 -13.86 1.56
N LYS A 62 -24.16 -12.79 0.80
CA LYS A 62 -25.09 -11.67 0.61
C LYS A 62 -26.35 -12.08 -0.14
N ILE A 63 -26.23 -12.88 -1.21
CA ILE A 63 -27.39 -13.43 -1.93
C ILE A 63 -28.24 -14.31 -1.00
N GLN A 64 -27.63 -15.19 -0.22
CA GLN A 64 -28.35 -16.02 0.76
C GLN A 64 -29.07 -15.18 1.81
N SER A 65 -28.46 -14.10 2.29
CA SER A 65 -29.09 -13.21 3.26
C SER A 65 -30.34 -12.49 2.73
N LYS A 66 -30.45 -12.33 1.41
CA LYS A 66 -31.61 -11.70 0.74
C LYS A 66 -32.81 -12.65 0.56
N VAL A 67 -32.63 -13.96 0.74
CA VAL A 67 -33.70 -14.97 0.53
C VAL A 67 -34.90 -14.71 1.42
N ILE A 68 -34.69 -14.58 2.72
CA ILE A 68 -35.80 -14.38 3.69
C ILE A 68 -36.49 -13.03 3.44
N PRO A 69 -35.78 -11.89 3.26
CA PRO A 69 -36.41 -10.62 2.90
C PRO A 69 -37.21 -10.67 1.60
N ILE A 70 -36.70 -11.36 0.55
CA ILE A 70 -37.42 -11.49 -0.72
C ILE A 70 -38.70 -12.33 -0.54
N LYS A 71 -38.62 -13.49 0.16
CA LYS A 71 -39.81 -14.32 0.45
C LYS A 71 -40.84 -13.54 1.25
N LYS A 72 -40.40 -12.73 2.22
CA LYS A 72 -41.29 -11.88 3.00
C LYS A 72 -41.96 -10.83 2.08
N LEU A 73 -41.20 -10.18 1.20
CA LEU A 73 -41.71 -9.18 0.27
C LEU A 73 -42.76 -9.76 -0.66
N LEU A 74 -42.58 -11.01 -1.15
CA LEU A 74 -43.54 -11.72 -1.99
C LEU A 74 -44.84 -12.02 -1.20
N ASN A 75 -44.72 -12.54 0.01
CA ASN A 75 -45.87 -12.91 0.87
C ASN A 75 -46.66 -11.67 1.30
N ASP A 76 -45.99 -10.58 1.72
CA ASP A 76 -46.65 -9.35 2.17
C ASP A 76 -47.47 -8.68 1.05
N ASN A 77 -47.12 -8.94 -0.22
CA ASN A 77 -47.84 -8.42 -1.39
C ASN A 77 -48.75 -9.45 -2.09
N ASN A 78 -49.04 -10.58 -1.44
CA ASN A 78 -49.87 -11.66 -1.95
C ASN A 78 -49.44 -12.17 -3.34
N ILE A 79 -48.10 -12.28 -3.55
CA ILE A 79 -47.53 -12.84 -4.78
C ILE A 79 -47.20 -14.31 -4.53
N ILE A 80 -47.93 -15.19 -5.19
CA ILE A 80 -47.69 -16.64 -5.13
C ILE A 80 -46.43 -16.95 -5.96
N TYR A 81 -45.52 -17.75 -5.41
CA TYR A 81 -44.30 -18.18 -6.06
C TYR A 81 -44.03 -19.67 -5.89
N SER A 82 -43.32 -20.25 -6.85
CA SER A 82 -42.87 -21.67 -6.80
C SER A 82 -41.41 -21.76 -7.22
N ASP A 83 -40.81 -22.94 -7.06
CA ASP A 83 -39.43 -23.29 -7.48
C ASP A 83 -38.36 -22.27 -7.06
N PHE A 84 -38.42 -21.85 -5.79
CA PHE A 84 -37.45 -20.89 -5.25
C PHE A 84 -36.10 -21.57 -5.05
N THR A 85 -35.13 -21.24 -5.90
CA THR A 85 -33.78 -21.83 -5.91
C THR A 85 -32.70 -20.78 -5.85
N ILE A 86 -31.54 -21.15 -5.29
CA ILE A 86 -30.34 -20.33 -5.25
C ILE A 86 -29.26 -21.10 -6.01
N SER A 87 -28.69 -20.50 -7.05
CA SER A 87 -27.58 -21.08 -7.80
C SER A 87 -26.70 -19.99 -8.42
N ASN A 88 -25.41 -20.26 -8.50
CA ASN A 88 -24.43 -19.38 -9.18
C ASN A 88 -24.57 -17.89 -8.86
N ASN A 89 -24.60 -17.54 -7.57
CA ASN A 89 -24.71 -16.14 -7.10
C ASN A 89 -26.04 -15.45 -7.53
N SER A 90 -27.10 -16.24 -7.77
CA SER A 90 -28.41 -15.75 -8.19
C SER A 90 -29.55 -16.39 -7.41
N ILE A 91 -30.65 -15.68 -7.29
CA ILE A 91 -31.91 -16.19 -6.79
C ILE A 91 -32.87 -16.32 -7.96
N SER A 92 -33.50 -17.48 -8.11
CA SER A 92 -34.53 -17.66 -9.11
C SER A 92 -35.78 -18.29 -8.52
N PHE A 93 -36.95 -17.87 -9.01
CA PHE A 93 -38.27 -18.40 -8.63
C PHE A 93 -39.27 -18.13 -9.76
N ILE A 94 -40.39 -18.83 -9.75
CA ILE A 94 -41.48 -18.70 -10.72
C ILE A 94 -42.58 -17.86 -10.12
N ILE A 95 -43.10 -16.88 -10.87
CA ILE A 95 -44.26 -16.06 -10.54
C ILE A 95 -45.13 -15.85 -11.78
N ASP A 96 -46.44 -15.62 -11.56
CA ASP A 96 -47.38 -15.35 -12.64
C ASP A 96 -47.03 -14.07 -13.41
N THR A 97 -47.21 -14.10 -14.72
CA THR A 97 -46.88 -13.01 -15.64
C THR A 97 -47.55 -11.68 -15.25
N ASP A 98 -48.81 -11.76 -14.78
CA ASP A 98 -49.59 -10.59 -14.34
C ASP A 98 -49.01 -9.91 -13.09
N LYS A 99 -48.26 -10.62 -12.28
CA LYS A 99 -47.64 -10.14 -11.02
C LYS A 99 -46.20 -9.64 -11.21
N GLN A 100 -45.58 -9.93 -12.35
CA GLN A 100 -44.17 -9.52 -12.62
C GLN A 100 -43.94 -8.03 -12.51
N ASN A 101 -44.81 -7.22 -13.14
CA ASN A 101 -44.73 -5.77 -13.09
C ASN A 101 -44.93 -5.22 -11.67
N LEU A 102 -45.85 -5.79 -10.92
CA LEU A 102 -46.09 -5.44 -9.53
C LEU A 102 -44.82 -5.71 -8.70
N PHE A 103 -44.27 -6.92 -8.82
CA PHE A 103 -43.07 -7.31 -8.09
C PHE A 103 -41.88 -6.42 -8.48
N LYS A 104 -41.64 -6.19 -9.76
CA LYS A 104 -40.57 -5.31 -10.25
C LYS A 104 -40.66 -3.90 -9.64
N ASN A 105 -41.84 -3.29 -9.61
CA ASN A 105 -42.05 -1.95 -9.07
C ASN A 105 -41.80 -1.90 -7.55
N ILE A 106 -42.15 -2.93 -6.81
CA ILE A 106 -41.91 -3.02 -5.36
C ILE A 106 -40.43 -3.29 -5.10
N PHE A 107 -39.81 -4.20 -5.86
CA PHE A 107 -38.40 -4.59 -5.72
C PHE A 107 -37.43 -3.46 -6.09
N LEU A 108 -37.78 -2.61 -7.05
CA LEU A 108 -37.00 -1.43 -7.49
C LEU A 108 -37.52 -0.12 -6.88
N LYS A 109 -38.16 -0.17 -5.73
CA LYS A 109 -38.60 1.04 -5.03
C LYS A 109 -37.42 1.72 -4.35
N LYS A 110 -37.22 3.01 -4.64
CA LYS A 110 -36.04 3.77 -4.19
C LYS A 110 -36.03 4.08 -2.68
N ASN A 111 -37.20 4.24 -2.06
CA ASN A 111 -37.34 4.58 -0.66
C ASN A 111 -37.91 3.40 0.13
N ASP A 112 -37.41 3.19 1.36
CA ASP A 112 -37.87 2.16 2.30
C ASP A 112 -37.73 0.71 1.80
N ASN A 113 -36.80 0.44 0.92
CA ASN A 113 -36.57 -0.89 0.41
C ASN A 113 -35.42 -1.59 1.16
N LEU A 114 -35.74 -2.35 2.18
CA LEU A 114 -34.77 -3.14 2.96
C LEU A 114 -34.20 -4.35 2.19
N VAL A 115 -34.81 -4.69 1.06
CA VAL A 115 -34.42 -5.88 0.27
C VAL A 115 -33.38 -5.53 -0.77
N ASN A 116 -33.60 -4.42 -1.49
CA ASN A 116 -32.73 -4.00 -2.58
C ASN A 116 -32.29 -2.53 -2.38
N ASN A 117 -31.06 -2.33 -1.93
CA ASN A 117 -30.52 -1.02 -1.61
C ASN A 117 -30.31 -0.20 -2.88
N PHE A 118 -30.66 1.08 -2.83
CA PHE A 118 -30.35 2.03 -3.89
C PHE A 118 -28.96 2.63 -3.66
N ILE A 119 -28.06 2.49 -4.65
CA ILE A 119 -26.68 3.02 -4.60
C ILE A 119 -26.70 4.40 -5.23
N THR A 120 -26.63 5.44 -4.40
CA THR A 120 -26.71 6.85 -4.83
C THR A 120 -25.57 7.25 -5.76
N ASP A 121 -24.36 6.78 -5.51
CA ASP A 121 -23.17 7.12 -6.28
C ASP A 121 -23.25 6.70 -7.75
N TYR A 122 -23.97 5.62 -8.03
CA TYR A 122 -24.15 5.08 -9.38
C TYR A 122 -25.59 5.23 -9.91
N ASN A 123 -26.48 5.83 -9.12
CA ASN A 123 -27.91 6.00 -9.43
C ASN A 123 -28.59 4.70 -9.89
N THR A 124 -28.28 3.57 -9.24
CA THR A 124 -28.77 2.24 -9.56
C THR A 124 -29.08 1.43 -8.29
N PHE A 125 -29.71 0.26 -8.44
CA PHE A 125 -29.95 -0.66 -7.35
C PHE A 125 -28.80 -1.67 -7.18
N GLU A 126 -28.65 -2.19 -5.96
CA GLU A 126 -27.67 -3.23 -5.63
C GLU A 126 -27.92 -4.52 -6.42
N LEU A 127 -29.21 -4.88 -6.57
CA LEU A 127 -29.65 -6.09 -7.27
C LEU A 127 -30.47 -5.73 -8.51
N ASP A 128 -30.23 -6.45 -9.59
CA ASP A 128 -31.03 -6.43 -10.80
C ASP A 128 -32.01 -7.60 -10.83
N ILE A 129 -33.16 -7.37 -11.48
CA ILE A 129 -34.15 -8.41 -11.73
C ILE A 129 -34.43 -8.54 -13.22
N THR A 130 -34.37 -9.75 -13.72
CA THR A 130 -34.75 -10.11 -15.09
C THR A 130 -35.83 -11.18 -15.09
N PHE A 131 -36.73 -11.14 -16.07
CA PHE A 131 -37.78 -12.14 -16.24
C PHE A 131 -37.59 -12.87 -17.56
N ASN A 132 -37.55 -14.21 -17.49
CA ASN A 132 -37.55 -15.09 -18.63
C ASN A 132 -38.85 -15.95 -18.58
N ALA A 133 -39.86 -15.57 -19.40
CA ALA A 133 -41.21 -16.09 -19.27
C ALA A 133 -41.73 -15.89 -17.80
N ASN A 134 -42.09 -16.93 -17.11
CA ASN A 134 -42.57 -16.87 -15.72
C ASN A 134 -41.47 -16.94 -14.66
N LYS A 135 -40.21 -17.10 -15.07
CA LYS A 135 -39.06 -17.23 -14.15
C LYS A 135 -38.45 -15.86 -13.89
N ALA A 136 -38.47 -15.43 -12.64
CA ALA A 136 -37.71 -14.27 -12.16
C ALA A 136 -36.28 -14.71 -11.82
N LEU A 137 -35.30 -13.91 -12.20
CA LEU A 137 -33.89 -14.08 -11.88
C LEU A 137 -33.38 -12.79 -11.24
N ILE A 138 -32.84 -12.89 -10.03
CA ILE A 138 -32.26 -11.78 -9.27
C ILE A 138 -30.77 -12.01 -9.13
N ASN A 139 -29.96 -11.05 -9.56
CA ASN A 139 -28.50 -11.05 -9.46
C ASN A 139 -28.02 -9.71 -8.91
N PHE A 140 -26.77 -9.63 -8.48
CA PHE A 140 -26.13 -8.32 -8.29
C PHE A 140 -26.06 -7.57 -9.62
N SER A 141 -26.36 -6.27 -9.60
CA SER A 141 -26.05 -5.37 -10.71
C SER A 141 -24.53 -5.21 -10.86
N ASN A 142 -24.07 -4.78 -12.05
CA ASN A 142 -22.64 -4.52 -12.25
C ASN A 142 -22.10 -3.51 -11.22
N TYR A 143 -22.86 -2.44 -10.96
CA TYR A 143 -22.47 -1.43 -9.96
C TYR A 143 -22.66 -1.92 -8.52
N GLY A 144 -23.60 -2.83 -8.28
CA GLY A 144 -23.76 -3.55 -7.02
C GLY A 144 -22.52 -4.37 -6.69
N LEU A 145 -21.99 -5.10 -7.66
CA LEU A 145 -20.72 -5.85 -7.54
C LEU A 145 -19.53 -4.93 -7.30
N ILE A 146 -19.42 -3.83 -8.04
CA ILE A 146 -18.35 -2.84 -7.83
C ILE A 146 -18.42 -2.25 -6.42
N SER A 147 -19.60 -1.88 -5.96
CA SER A 147 -19.81 -1.33 -4.61
C SER A 147 -19.44 -2.33 -3.52
N LEU A 148 -19.86 -3.60 -3.68
CA LEU A 148 -19.55 -4.69 -2.74
C LEU A 148 -18.03 -4.97 -2.70
N ASN A 149 -17.38 -5.07 -3.86
CA ASN A 149 -15.95 -5.29 -3.97
C ASN A 149 -15.15 -4.16 -3.33
N ASN A 150 -15.52 -2.92 -3.61
CA ASN A 150 -14.86 -1.73 -3.03
C ASN A 150 -15.03 -1.68 -1.51
N ALA A 151 -16.21 -2.02 -0.99
CA ALA A 151 -16.46 -2.07 0.44
C ALA A 151 -15.61 -3.18 1.11
N ALA A 152 -15.60 -4.38 0.53
CA ALA A 152 -14.80 -5.49 1.01
C ALA A 152 -13.30 -5.16 0.97
N LEU A 153 -12.82 -4.53 -0.11
CA LEU A 153 -11.44 -4.14 -0.26
C LEU A 153 -11.01 -3.09 0.78
N LYS A 154 -11.81 -2.04 0.97
CA LYS A 154 -11.55 -1.01 1.99
C LYS A 154 -11.51 -1.60 3.40
N GLN A 155 -12.47 -2.46 3.74
CA GLN A 155 -12.49 -3.13 5.03
C GLN A 155 -11.28 -4.06 5.20
N SER A 156 -10.89 -4.80 4.16
CA SER A 156 -9.69 -5.66 4.19
C SER A 156 -8.42 -4.84 4.41
N ILE A 157 -8.27 -3.68 3.75
CA ILE A 157 -7.13 -2.77 3.95
C ILE A 157 -7.03 -2.32 5.42
N GLU A 158 -8.14 -1.94 6.03
CA GLU A 158 -8.15 -1.50 7.44
C GLU A 158 -7.78 -2.64 8.40
N ILE A 159 -8.26 -3.85 8.15
CA ILE A 159 -7.93 -5.02 8.96
C ILE A 159 -6.45 -5.40 8.79
N ILE A 160 -5.96 -5.43 7.54
CA ILE A 160 -4.55 -5.67 7.23
C ILE A 160 -3.66 -4.64 7.94
N ARG A 161 -4.03 -3.36 7.89
CA ARG A 161 -3.30 -2.30 8.57
C ARG A 161 -3.20 -2.55 10.06
N ARG A 162 -4.32 -2.86 10.73
CA ARG A 162 -4.33 -3.20 12.16
C ARG A 162 -3.44 -4.40 12.49
N ARG A 163 -3.49 -5.46 11.65
CA ARG A 163 -2.64 -6.65 11.85
C ARG A 163 -1.16 -6.31 11.76
N ILE A 164 -0.78 -5.47 10.82
CA ILE A 164 0.60 -5.05 10.58
C ILE A 164 1.08 -4.10 11.68
N ASP A 165 0.26 -3.13 12.08
CA ASP A 165 0.57 -2.18 13.15
C ASP A 165 0.79 -2.91 14.50
N ASP A 166 -0.03 -3.91 14.79
CA ASP A 166 0.09 -4.73 16.00
C ASP A 166 1.36 -5.62 16.03
N VAL A 167 1.91 -5.96 14.86
CA VAL A 167 3.20 -6.66 14.75
C VAL A 167 4.38 -5.71 15.00
N GLY A 168 4.17 -4.39 14.91
CA GLY A 168 5.19 -3.38 15.18
C GLY A 168 6.12 -3.10 13.99
N THR A 169 5.65 -3.30 12.76
CA THR A 169 6.43 -2.97 11.56
C THR A 169 6.57 -1.47 11.39
N LYS A 170 7.76 -1.01 11.03
CA LYS A 170 8.03 0.42 10.78
C LYS A 170 7.58 0.79 9.37
N GLU A 171 6.70 1.79 9.27
CA GLU A 171 6.28 2.43 8.02
C GLU A 171 5.82 1.47 6.90
N PRO A 172 4.81 0.61 7.15
CA PRO A 172 4.29 -0.27 6.13
C PRO A 172 3.58 0.54 5.04
N THR A 173 3.79 0.16 3.78
CA THR A 173 3.03 0.70 2.65
C THR A 173 1.88 -0.24 2.30
N ILE A 174 0.63 0.22 2.44
CA ILE A 174 -0.56 -0.56 2.11
C ILE A 174 -1.39 0.23 1.11
N LEU A 175 -1.48 -0.27 -0.13
CA LEU A 175 -2.12 0.43 -1.24
C LEU A 175 -3.11 -0.47 -1.96
N GLN A 176 -4.24 0.12 -2.36
CA GLN A 176 -5.16 -0.55 -3.29
C GLN A 176 -4.54 -0.65 -4.70
N ARG A 177 -4.65 -1.82 -5.33
CA ARG A 177 -4.22 -2.10 -6.70
C ARG A 177 -5.36 -2.66 -7.53
N GLY A 178 -5.95 -1.81 -8.38
CA GLY A 178 -7.15 -2.18 -9.15
C GLY A 178 -8.35 -2.44 -8.23
N ASP A 179 -9.26 -3.32 -8.67
CA ASP A 179 -10.57 -3.49 -8.05
C ASP A 179 -10.61 -4.58 -6.97
N LYS A 180 -9.57 -5.45 -6.88
CA LYS A 180 -9.58 -6.62 -5.98
C LYS A 180 -8.26 -6.85 -5.25
N ARG A 181 -7.22 -6.06 -5.52
CA ARG A 181 -5.88 -6.34 -5.00
C ARG A 181 -5.41 -5.30 -4.01
N ILE A 182 -4.61 -5.76 -3.06
CA ILE A 182 -3.96 -4.95 -2.03
C ILE A 182 -2.47 -5.23 -2.12
N LEU A 183 -1.70 -4.17 -2.31
CA LEU A 183 -0.26 -4.19 -2.22
C LEU A 183 0.15 -3.92 -0.79
N VAL A 184 1.00 -4.77 -0.23
CA VAL A 184 1.58 -4.63 1.10
C VAL A 184 3.11 -4.68 0.98
N GLU A 185 3.77 -3.60 1.37
CA GLU A 185 5.24 -3.53 1.45
C GLU A 185 5.63 -3.35 2.91
N LEU A 186 6.51 -4.21 3.39
CA LEU A 186 6.89 -4.32 4.80
C LEU A 186 8.42 -4.26 4.92
N PRO A 187 9.00 -3.05 5.02
CA PRO A 187 10.45 -2.90 5.14
C PRO A 187 10.96 -3.41 6.49
N GLY A 188 12.16 -4.00 6.49
CA GLY A 188 12.89 -4.37 7.69
C GLY A 188 12.25 -5.45 8.56
N ILE A 189 11.50 -6.39 7.96
CA ILE A 189 10.89 -7.51 8.68
C ILE A 189 11.84 -8.70 8.75
N ASP A 190 12.02 -9.23 9.97
CA ASP A 190 12.87 -10.39 10.23
C ASP A 190 12.20 -11.73 9.85
N ASN A 191 10.87 -11.82 9.95
CA ASN A 191 10.12 -13.06 9.67
C ASN A 191 8.91 -12.80 8.73
N PRO A 192 9.13 -12.83 7.41
CA PRO A 192 8.06 -12.65 6.41
C PRO A 192 6.98 -13.74 6.47
N GLU A 193 7.34 -15.00 6.77
CA GLU A 193 6.42 -16.14 6.80
C GLU A 193 5.32 -15.94 7.85
N ARG A 194 5.69 -15.50 9.05
CA ARG A 194 4.72 -15.21 10.13
C ARG A 194 3.70 -14.16 9.70
N ILE A 195 4.16 -13.10 9.04
CA ILE A 195 3.27 -12.03 8.57
C ILE A 195 2.30 -12.56 7.51
N LYS A 196 2.80 -13.36 6.59
CA LYS A 196 2.03 -14.00 5.54
C LYS A 196 0.90 -14.86 6.12
N ASP A 197 1.21 -15.68 7.12
CA ASP A 197 0.22 -16.48 7.84
C ASP A 197 -0.83 -15.61 8.53
N LEU A 198 -0.42 -14.52 9.16
CA LEU A 198 -1.34 -13.58 9.80
C LEU A 198 -2.24 -12.86 8.80
N LEU A 199 -1.71 -12.50 7.62
CA LEU A 199 -2.48 -11.81 6.58
C LEU A 199 -3.44 -12.74 5.84
N GLY A 200 -3.09 -14.02 5.68
CA GLY A 200 -3.89 -15.01 4.95
C GLY A 200 -5.11 -15.53 5.73
N LYS A 201 -5.08 -15.51 7.07
CA LYS A 201 -6.18 -16.01 7.90
C LYS A 201 -7.37 -15.05 7.89
N THR A 202 -8.58 -15.58 7.65
CA THR A 202 -9.80 -14.77 7.68
C THR A 202 -10.15 -14.33 9.10
N ALA A 203 -9.83 -15.14 10.10
CA ALA A 203 -10.09 -14.91 11.51
C ALA A 203 -11.59 -14.78 11.86
N GLN A 204 -12.43 -15.56 11.19
CA GLN A 204 -13.85 -15.63 11.49
C GLN A 204 -14.08 -16.44 12.76
N LEU A 205 -14.21 -15.76 13.89
CA LEU A 205 -14.53 -16.38 15.18
C LEU A 205 -16.04 -16.59 15.32
N THR A 206 -16.45 -17.82 15.66
CA THR A 206 -17.84 -18.13 16.04
C THR A 206 -17.87 -19.03 17.25
N PHE A 207 -18.88 -18.82 18.10
CA PHE A 207 -19.18 -19.69 19.22
C PHE A 207 -20.40 -20.56 18.88
N ARG A 208 -20.29 -21.87 19.04
CA ARG A 208 -21.33 -22.83 18.69
C ARG A 208 -21.49 -23.88 19.79
N LEU A 209 -22.71 -24.27 20.10
CA LEU A 209 -22.97 -25.37 21.06
C LEU A 209 -22.54 -26.70 20.45
N VAL A 210 -21.86 -27.53 21.22
CA VAL A 210 -21.54 -28.90 20.85
C VAL A 210 -22.81 -29.73 20.95
N GLN A 211 -23.04 -30.63 20.00
CA GLN A 211 -24.13 -31.62 19.99
C GLN A 211 -23.55 -33.03 20.05
N ASP A 212 -24.20 -33.91 20.81
CA ASP A 212 -23.78 -35.30 20.94
C ASP A 212 -24.28 -36.18 19.78
N ASP A 213 -25.34 -35.74 19.08
CA ASP A 213 -25.95 -36.46 17.97
C ASP A 213 -25.89 -35.73 16.64
N ASP A 214 -25.72 -36.46 15.53
CA ASP A 214 -25.80 -35.98 14.14
C ASP A 214 -27.25 -35.69 13.74
N GLY A 215 -27.88 -34.69 14.40
CA GLY A 215 -29.26 -34.30 14.15
C GLY A 215 -29.44 -33.25 13.08
N PHE A 216 -30.71 -32.94 12.74
CA PHE A 216 -31.00 -31.83 11.83
C PHE A 216 -30.48 -30.51 12.39
N GLY A 217 -29.65 -29.80 11.60
CA GLY A 217 -29.05 -28.53 12.01
C GLY A 217 -27.68 -28.66 12.68
N SER A 218 -27.06 -29.85 12.65
CA SER A 218 -25.67 -30.07 13.05
C SER A 218 -24.69 -29.96 11.88
N GLU A 219 -23.42 -29.76 12.21
CA GLU A 219 -22.28 -29.68 11.29
C GLU A 219 -21.06 -30.33 11.97
N LYS A 220 -20.28 -31.09 11.22
CA LYS A 220 -19.02 -31.67 11.71
C LYS A 220 -17.86 -30.76 11.41
N LEU A 221 -17.10 -30.36 12.40
CA LEU A 221 -15.89 -29.54 12.30
C LEU A 221 -14.70 -30.29 12.90
N ILE A 222 -13.53 -30.02 12.35
CA ILE A 222 -12.27 -30.63 12.79
C ILE A 222 -11.70 -29.82 13.97
N ILE A 223 -11.29 -30.50 15.02
CA ILE A 223 -10.55 -29.90 16.14
C ILE A 223 -9.09 -29.72 15.69
N SER A 224 -8.60 -28.49 15.77
CA SER A 224 -7.26 -28.11 15.27
C SER A 224 -6.12 -28.86 15.95
N GLU A 225 -6.27 -29.25 17.22
CA GLU A 225 -5.24 -29.88 18.03
C GLU A 225 -5.17 -31.41 17.84
N THR A 226 -6.32 -32.08 17.75
CA THR A 226 -6.42 -33.55 17.71
C THR A 226 -6.73 -34.12 16.34
N ASN A 227 -7.14 -33.31 15.37
CA ASN A 227 -7.69 -33.69 14.07
C ASN A 227 -8.96 -34.58 14.16
N GLU A 228 -9.64 -34.58 15.30
CA GLU A 228 -10.90 -35.33 15.51
C GLU A 228 -12.08 -34.48 15.04
N GLU A 229 -13.14 -35.15 14.56
CA GLU A 229 -14.40 -34.49 14.21
C GLU A 229 -15.21 -34.19 15.47
N LEU A 230 -15.72 -32.98 15.60
CA LEU A 230 -16.65 -32.56 16.63
C LEU A 230 -17.97 -32.08 15.99
N THR A 231 -19.08 -32.65 16.41
CA THR A 231 -20.40 -32.24 15.96
C THR A 231 -20.85 -30.99 16.71
N VAL A 232 -21.14 -29.91 15.97
CA VAL A 232 -21.58 -28.63 16.52
C VAL A 232 -22.88 -28.18 15.87
N ASN A 233 -23.63 -27.33 16.55
CA ASN A 233 -24.82 -26.71 15.99
C ASN A 233 -24.45 -25.73 14.89
N LYS A 234 -25.12 -25.75 13.72
CA LYS A 234 -24.98 -24.77 12.66
C LYS A 234 -25.29 -23.34 13.09
N ARG A 235 -26.18 -23.22 14.09
CA ARG A 235 -26.57 -21.92 14.62
C ARG A 235 -25.39 -21.30 15.42
N VAL A 236 -24.91 -20.18 14.93
CA VAL A 236 -23.90 -19.36 15.63
C VAL A 236 -24.57 -18.70 16.83
N VAL A 237 -23.98 -18.88 18.00
CA VAL A 237 -24.39 -18.28 19.27
C VAL A 237 -23.92 -16.82 19.35
N ILE A 238 -22.63 -16.60 19.09
CA ILE A 238 -21.97 -15.30 19.04
C ILE A 238 -20.95 -15.34 17.91
N SER A 239 -20.81 -14.23 17.21
CA SER A 239 -19.75 -14.03 16.20
C SER A 239 -18.65 -13.12 16.73
N GLY A 240 -17.48 -13.17 16.11
CA GLY A 240 -16.35 -12.31 16.41
C GLY A 240 -16.63 -10.81 16.22
N GLU A 241 -17.71 -10.44 15.53
CA GLU A 241 -18.16 -9.03 15.39
C GLU A 241 -18.51 -8.38 16.73
N ASN A 242 -18.89 -9.19 17.73
CA ASN A 242 -19.16 -8.72 19.08
C ASN A 242 -17.92 -8.61 19.97
N LEU A 243 -16.73 -8.87 19.44
CA LEU A 243 -15.48 -8.83 20.17
C LEU A 243 -14.87 -7.41 20.12
N ILE A 244 -14.56 -6.84 21.28
CA ILE A 244 -13.95 -5.52 21.42
C ILE A 244 -12.43 -5.63 21.52
N ASP A 245 -11.95 -6.60 22.33
CA ASP A 245 -10.53 -6.74 22.64
C ASP A 245 -10.16 -8.21 22.87
N ALA A 246 -8.92 -8.55 22.57
CA ALA A 246 -8.33 -9.86 22.86
C ALA A 246 -6.85 -9.67 23.23
N GLN A 247 -6.41 -10.34 24.30
CA GLN A 247 -5.05 -10.23 24.84
C GLN A 247 -4.49 -11.59 25.21
N PRO A 248 -3.22 -11.87 24.90
CA PRO A 248 -2.54 -13.04 25.41
C PRO A 248 -2.31 -12.88 26.92
N LYS A 249 -2.59 -13.94 27.70
CA LYS A 249 -2.37 -14.00 29.13
C LYS A 249 -1.84 -15.38 29.53
N PHE A 250 -1.32 -15.48 30.73
CA PHE A 250 -1.06 -16.78 31.33
C PHE A 250 -2.19 -17.13 32.32
N ASP A 251 -2.66 -18.35 32.22
CA ASP A 251 -3.62 -18.89 33.19
C ASP A 251 -2.96 -18.95 34.59
N SER A 252 -3.65 -18.41 35.60
CA SER A 252 -3.10 -18.31 36.95
C SER A 252 -2.94 -19.66 37.68
N GLN A 253 -3.61 -20.71 37.22
CA GLN A 253 -3.55 -22.03 37.83
C GLN A 253 -2.60 -22.99 37.10
N SER A 254 -2.69 -23.03 35.77
CA SER A 254 -1.89 -23.93 34.92
C SER A 254 -0.61 -23.31 34.40
N ASN A 255 -0.44 -21.99 34.49
CA ASN A 255 0.63 -21.21 33.87
C ASN A 255 0.78 -21.43 32.36
N GLN A 256 -0.30 -21.85 31.70
CA GLN A 256 -0.36 -22.02 30.25
C GLN A 256 -0.79 -20.73 29.55
N PRO A 257 -0.25 -20.45 28.33
CA PRO A 257 -0.72 -19.33 27.53
C PRO A 257 -2.18 -19.50 27.11
N ILE A 258 -2.97 -18.48 27.32
CA ILE A 258 -4.40 -18.40 26.96
C ILE A 258 -4.67 -17.04 26.29
N VAL A 259 -5.80 -16.95 25.58
CA VAL A 259 -6.30 -15.68 25.05
C VAL A 259 -7.51 -15.23 25.85
N SER A 260 -7.40 -14.10 26.54
CA SER A 260 -8.51 -13.43 27.22
C SER A 260 -9.22 -12.52 26.20
N PHE A 261 -10.54 -12.61 26.09
CA PHE A 261 -11.33 -11.77 25.20
C PHE A 261 -12.41 -10.98 25.95
N THR A 262 -12.83 -9.86 25.39
CA THR A 262 -13.87 -8.99 25.90
C THR A 262 -14.90 -8.73 24.80
N LEU A 263 -16.18 -8.92 25.14
CA LEU A 263 -17.31 -8.70 24.24
C LEU A 263 -17.92 -7.30 24.43
N ASP A 264 -18.57 -6.79 23.39
CA ASP A 264 -19.40 -5.60 23.46
C ASP A 264 -20.65 -5.84 24.36
N ARG A 265 -21.40 -4.78 24.62
CA ARG A 265 -22.58 -4.88 25.50
C ARG A 265 -23.62 -5.86 24.98
N LEU A 266 -23.86 -5.93 23.67
CA LEU A 266 -24.83 -6.84 23.08
C LEU A 266 -24.33 -8.28 23.09
N GLY A 267 -23.07 -8.49 22.78
CA GLY A 267 -22.39 -9.78 22.90
C GLY A 267 -22.39 -10.30 24.32
N ALA A 268 -22.05 -9.46 25.30
CA ALA A 268 -22.05 -9.81 26.71
C ALA A 268 -23.45 -10.25 27.20
N GLN A 269 -24.51 -9.54 26.81
CA GLN A 269 -25.88 -9.92 27.14
C GLN A 269 -26.29 -11.27 26.50
N LYS A 270 -26.00 -11.47 25.21
CA LYS A 270 -26.26 -12.72 24.51
C LYS A 270 -25.48 -13.88 25.12
N PHE A 271 -24.18 -13.64 25.40
CA PHE A 271 -23.30 -14.65 25.98
C PHE A 271 -23.72 -15.04 27.38
N GLY A 272 -24.07 -14.07 28.23
CA GLY A 272 -24.61 -14.30 29.56
C GLY A 272 -25.90 -15.14 29.52
N LYS A 273 -26.86 -14.80 28.66
CA LYS A 273 -28.08 -15.55 28.50
C LYS A 273 -27.83 -17.01 28.08
N ILE A 274 -26.99 -17.18 27.03
CA ILE A 274 -26.75 -18.53 26.47
C ILE A 274 -25.93 -19.38 27.43
N THR A 275 -24.94 -18.85 28.13
CA THR A 275 -24.15 -19.58 29.12
C THR A 275 -25.02 -19.95 30.32
N THR A 276 -26.01 -19.12 30.72
CA THR A 276 -26.98 -19.44 31.77
C THR A 276 -27.91 -20.61 31.38
N GLU A 277 -28.41 -20.62 30.14
CA GLU A 277 -29.33 -21.64 29.65
C GLU A 277 -28.61 -22.98 29.35
N ASN A 278 -27.30 -23.01 29.22
CA ASN A 278 -26.53 -24.17 28.77
C ASN A 278 -25.36 -24.52 29.73
N VAL A 279 -25.51 -24.27 31.03
CA VAL A 279 -24.56 -24.74 32.04
C VAL A 279 -24.42 -26.26 31.95
N GLY A 280 -23.21 -26.79 32.01
CA GLY A 280 -22.88 -28.19 31.88
C GLY A 280 -22.64 -28.66 30.44
N LYS A 281 -23.03 -27.89 29.41
CA LYS A 281 -22.78 -28.22 28.01
C LYS A 281 -21.44 -27.69 27.54
N ARG A 282 -20.93 -28.26 26.45
CA ARG A 282 -19.67 -27.77 25.80
C ARG A 282 -20.00 -26.67 24.80
N LEU A 283 -19.16 -25.63 24.81
CA LEU A 283 -19.21 -24.51 23.87
C LEU A 283 -17.98 -24.53 22.97
N ALA A 284 -18.15 -24.87 21.70
CA ALA A 284 -17.08 -24.88 20.73
C ALA A 284 -16.73 -23.44 20.31
N ILE A 285 -15.47 -23.13 20.36
CA ILE A 285 -14.86 -21.91 19.84
C ILE A 285 -14.27 -22.26 18.48
N VAL A 286 -14.86 -21.73 17.43
CA VAL A 286 -14.56 -22.07 16.04
C VAL A 286 -13.92 -20.87 15.36
N LEU A 287 -12.74 -21.06 14.76
CA LEU A 287 -12.03 -20.06 13.96
C LEU A 287 -11.84 -20.63 12.55
N ASP A 288 -12.28 -19.91 11.54
CA ASP A 288 -12.13 -20.29 10.13
C ASP A 288 -12.56 -21.77 9.84
N ASN A 289 -13.72 -22.16 10.38
CA ASN A 289 -14.30 -23.51 10.28
C ASN A 289 -13.51 -24.63 10.99
N ALA A 290 -12.51 -24.32 11.81
CA ALA A 290 -11.84 -25.27 12.67
C ALA A 290 -12.12 -25.00 14.15
N VAL A 291 -12.34 -26.05 14.94
CA VAL A 291 -12.55 -25.92 16.38
C VAL A 291 -11.20 -25.74 17.07
N ILE A 292 -10.98 -24.57 17.69
CA ILE A 292 -9.77 -24.29 18.48
C ILE A 292 -9.88 -24.93 19.86
N SER A 293 -11.06 -24.81 20.49
CA SER A 293 -11.31 -25.27 21.84
C SER A 293 -12.80 -25.53 22.04
N ALA A 294 -13.16 -26.44 22.91
CA ALA A 294 -14.55 -26.72 23.23
C ALA A 294 -14.74 -26.93 24.75
N PRO A 295 -14.53 -25.88 25.57
CA PRO A 295 -14.66 -25.98 27.02
C PRO A 295 -16.11 -26.25 27.47
N GLN A 296 -16.26 -26.84 28.67
CA GLN A 296 -17.55 -26.98 29.33
C GLN A 296 -17.92 -25.66 30.04
N ILE A 297 -19.15 -25.21 29.86
CA ILE A 297 -19.70 -24.05 30.59
C ILE A 297 -19.91 -24.48 32.05
N ARG A 298 -19.07 -23.99 32.96
CA ARG A 298 -19.14 -24.34 34.41
C ARG A 298 -20.16 -23.48 35.16
N GLU A 299 -20.24 -22.21 34.78
CA GLU A 299 -21.11 -21.20 35.40
C GLU A 299 -21.55 -20.15 34.36
N PRO A 300 -22.63 -19.40 34.63
CA PRO A 300 -23.06 -18.31 33.78
C PRO A 300 -21.97 -17.24 33.64
N ILE A 301 -21.62 -16.83 32.39
CA ILE A 301 -20.61 -15.81 32.12
C ILE A 301 -21.33 -14.51 31.75
N THR A 302 -21.68 -13.70 32.76
CA THR A 302 -22.47 -12.47 32.58
C THR A 302 -21.59 -11.22 32.40
N GLY A 303 -20.30 -11.31 32.73
CA GLY A 303 -19.36 -10.18 32.67
C GLY A 303 -18.87 -9.81 31.27
N GLY A 304 -19.21 -10.59 30.24
CA GLY A 304 -18.79 -10.33 28.86
C GLY A 304 -17.30 -10.59 28.59
N THR A 305 -16.59 -11.19 29.54
CA THR A 305 -15.19 -11.60 29.36
C THR A 305 -15.07 -13.12 29.41
N GLY A 306 -14.16 -13.68 28.63
CA GLY A 306 -13.90 -15.11 28.62
C GLY A 306 -12.45 -15.41 28.25
N THR A 307 -12.10 -16.69 28.31
CA THR A 307 -10.76 -17.16 27.97
C THR A 307 -10.84 -18.29 26.95
N ILE A 308 -9.90 -18.28 26.00
CA ILE A 308 -9.69 -19.35 25.03
C ILE A 308 -8.42 -20.08 25.44
N SER A 309 -8.54 -21.36 25.78
CA SER A 309 -7.45 -22.27 26.07
C SER A 309 -7.37 -23.36 25.00
N GLY A 310 -6.18 -23.81 24.63
CA GLY A 310 -6.03 -24.79 23.54
C GLY A 310 -4.59 -25.23 23.35
N GLY A 311 -3.81 -25.42 24.44
CA GLY A 311 -2.43 -25.91 24.34
C GLY A 311 -1.48 -25.00 23.58
N PHE A 312 -1.78 -23.68 23.50
CA PHE A 312 -1.00 -22.71 22.74
C PHE A 312 0.40 -22.50 23.30
N SER A 313 1.35 -22.27 22.41
CA SER A 313 2.57 -21.55 22.75
C SER A 313 2.27 -20.06 23.00
N PHE A 314 3.19 -19.34 23.66
CA PHE A 314 3.01 -17.90 23.87
C PHE A 314 2.89 -17.13 22.54
N GLN A 315 3.64 -17.55 21.52
CA GLN A 315 3.56 -16.94 20.19
C GLN A 315 2.20 -17.16 19.52
N GLU A 316 1.68 -18.39 19.57
CA GLU A 316 0.35 -18.70 19.00
C GLU A 316 -0.78 -17.97 19.72
N SER A 317 -0.70 -17.84 21.05
CA SER A 317 -1.68 -17.06 21.81
C SER A 317 -1.62 -15.57 21.47
N THR A 318 -0.41 -15.05 21.21
CA THR A 318 -0.20 -13.66 20.78
C THR A 318 -0.77 -13.43 19.38
N ASP A 319 -0.49 -14.32 18.44
CA ASP A 319 -0.97 -14.24 17.06
C ASP A 319 -2.49 -14.40 16.99
N LEU A 320 -3.06 -15.31 17.78
CA LEU A 320 -4.51 -15.48 17.89
C LEU A 320 -5.18 -14.22 18.47
N ALA A 321 -4.63 -13.66 19.55
CA ALA A 321 -5.15 -12.43 20.15
C ALA A 321 -5.11 -11.25 19.16
N LEU A 322 -4.02 -11.12 18.39
CA LEU A 322 -3.87 -10.12 17.33
C LEU A 322 -4.94 -10.30 16.25
N LEU A 323 -5.11 -11.53 15.74
CA LEU A 323 -6.13 -11.83 14.72
C LEU A 323 -7.54 -11.49 15.19
N LEU A 324 -7.88 -11.84 16.42
CA LEU A 324 -9.17 -11.58 17.01
C LEU A 324 -9.43 -10.09 17.24
N ARG A 325 -8.42 -9.33 17.72
CA ARG A 325 -8.52 -7.89 17.97
C ARG A 325 -8.59 -7.08 16.68
N SER A 326 -7.84 -7.47 15.66
CA SER A 326 -7.86 -6.79 14.35
C SER A 326 -9.17 -7.00 13.58
N GLY A 327 -9.91 -8.06 13.92
CA GLY A 327 -11.19 -8.42 13.31
C GLY A 327 -11.07 -9.38 12.13
N ALA A 328 -12.23 -9.93 11.75
CA ALA A 328 -12.34 -10.88 10.65
C ALA A 328 -12.33 -10.17 9.29
N LEU A 329 -11.60 -10.73 8.34
CA LEU A 329 -11.64 -10.30 6.94
C LEU A 329 -13.04 -10.59 6.36
N PRO A 330 -13.60 -9.66 5.56
CA PRO A 330 -14.93 -9.84 4.96
C PRO A 330 -14.94 -10.95 3.90
N ALA A 331 -13.77 -11.26 3.33
CA ALA A 331 -13.60 -12.29 2.32
C ALA A 331 -12.19 -12.91 2.44
N PRO A 332 -12.00 -14.16 1.96
CA PRO A 332 -10.67 -14.77 1.91
C PRO A 332 -9.69 -13.96 1.05
N ILE A 333 -8.43 -13.98 1.44
CA ILE A 333 -7.34 -13.30 0.74
C ILE A 333 -6.35 -14.33 0.24
N ASN A 334 -6.02 -14.26 -1.06
CA ASN A 334 -5.02 -15.09 -1.71
C ASN A 334 -3.75 -14.28 -1.99
N ILE A 335 -2.58 -14.86 -1.76
CA ILE A 335 -1.32 -14.26 -2.13
C ILE A 335 -1.08 -14.55 -3.61
N VAL A 336 -1.02 -13.48 -4.44
CA VAL A 336 -0.81 -13.57 -5.89
C VAL A 336 0.67 -13.46 -6.24
N GLU A 337 1.38 -12.59 -5.53
CA GLU A 337 2.80 -12.34 -5.75
C GLU A 337 3.47 -12.07 -4.41
N GLU A 338 4.66 -12.63 -4.24
CA GLU A 338 5.50 -12.43 -3.07
C GLU A 338 6.94 -12.22 -3.51
N ARG A 339 7.60 -11.23 -2.93
CA ARG A 339 9.03 -10.99 -3.06
C ARG A 339 9.57 -10.61 -1.70
N SER A 340 10.52 -11.38 -1.19
CA SER A 340 11.20 -11.09 0.06
C SER A 340 12.69 -10.85 -0.20
N VAL A 341 13.22 -9.79 0.39
CA VAL A 341 14.64 -9.44 0.32
C VAL A 341 15.20 -9.50 1.73
N GLY A 342 16.24 -10.30 1.91
CA GLY A 342 16.93 -10.38 3.20
C GLY A 342 17.65 -9.06 3.54
N PRO A 343 17.71 -8.66 4.82
CA PRO A 343 18.37 -7.42 5.26
C PRO A 343 19.84 -7.35 4.84
N ASP A 344 20.56 -8.48 4.83
CA ASP A 344 21.97 -8.53 4.44
C ASP A 344 22.16 -8.19 2.96
N LEU A 345 21.27 -8.68 2.07
CA LEU A 345 21.33 -8.35 0.64
C LEU A 345 21.09 -6.87 0.38
N GLY A 346 20.23 -6.22 1.16
CA GLY A 346 19.98 -4.79 1.08
C GLY A 346 21.23 -3.99 1.47
N LYS A 347 21.90 -4.38 2.57
CA LYS A 347 23.12 -3.72 3.05
C LYS A 347 24.27 -3.84 2.04
N ASP A 348 24.52 -5.02 1.52
CA ASP A 348 25.55 -5.26 0.50
C ASP A 348 25.28 -4.43 -0.76
N SER A 349 23.99 -4.31 -1.16
CA SER A 349 23.56 -3.51 -2.30
C SER A 349 23.82 -2.02 -2.08
N ILE A 350 23.58 -1.50 -0.87
CA ILE A 350 23.90 -0.10 -0.51
C ILE A 350 25.40 0.14 -0.58
N GLU A 351 26.21 -0.71 0.02
CA GLU A 351 27.67 -0.56 0.04
C GLU A 351 28.25 -0.59 -1.38
N ALA A 352 27.83 -1.56 -2.21
CA ALA A 352 28.23 -1.62 -3.61
C ALA A 352 27.76 -0.41 -4.43
N GLY A 353 26.53 0.06 -4.18
CA GLY A 353 25.95 1.24 -4.83
C GLY A 353 26.72 2.52 -4.49
N ILE A 354 27.01 2.76 -3.22
CA ILE A 354 27.79 3.94 -2.76
C ILE A 354 29.22 3.86 -3.30
N PHE A 355 29.86 2.70 -3.27
CA PHE A 355 31.20 2.53 -3.84
C PHE A 355 31.22 2.83 -5.33
N SER A 356 30.27 2.30 -6.10
CA SER A 356 30.14 2.56 -7.55
C SER A 356 29.90 4.04 -7.85
N LEU A 357 29.04 4.71 -7.05
CA LEU A 357 28.79 6.15 -7.15
C LEU A 357 30.07 6.94 -6.89
N ALA A 358 30.82 6.61 -5.84
CA ALA A 358 32.06 7.30 -5.49
C ALA A 358 33.12 7.15 -6.60
N VAL A 359 33.33 5.94 -7.11
CA VAL A 359 34.27 5.69 -8.21
C VAL A 359 33.86 6.46 -9.47
N GLY A 360 32.60 6.35 -9.90
CA GLY A 360 32.10 7.08 -11.06
C GLY A 360 32.24 8.60 -10.90
N PHE A 361 31.91 9.12 -9.72
CA PHE A 361 32.01 10.54 -9.40
C PHE A 361 33.46 11.04 -9.47
N ILE A 362 34.41 10.31 -8.89
CA ILE A 362 35.85 10.66 -8.94
C ILE A 362 36.35 10.64 -10.37
N LEU A 363 36.03 9.63 -11.17
CA LEU A 363 36.43 9.54 -12.57
C LEU A 363 35.93 10.74 -13.39
N VAL A 364 34.68 11.14 -13.18
CA VAL A 364 34.09 12.31 -13.85
C VAL A 364 34.79 13.61 -13.43
N ILE A 365 35.08 13.80 -12.13
CA ILE A 365 35.83 14.98 -11.63
C ILE A 365 37.20 15.07 -12.29
N ILE A 366 37.93 13.95 -12.33
CA ILE A 366 39.27 13.90 -12.95
C ILE A 366 39.18 14.23 -14.45
N PHE A 367 38.26 13.60 -15.17
CA PHE A 367 38.02 13.85 -16.60
C PHE A 367 37.78 15.35 -16.88
N MET A 368 36.88 15.97 -16.11
CA MET A 368 36.53 17.39 -16.29
C MET A 368 37.71 18.32 -16.01
N LEU A 369 38.50 18.04 -14.97
CA LEU A 369 39.69 18.83 -14.64
C LEU A 369 40.78 18.75 -15.73
N ILE A 370 41.03 17.54 -16.27
CA ILE A 370 42.03 17.33 -17.31
C ILE A 370 41.58 17.97 -18.61
N LYS A 371 40.33 17.78 -19.03
CA LYS A 371 39.83 18.22 -20.34
C LYS A 371 39.52 19.71 -20.40
N TYR A 372 38.87 20.27 -19.35
CA TYR A 372 38.34 21.65 -19.36
C TYR A 372 39.01 22.57 -18.34
N LYS A 373 40.00 22.13 -17.59
CA LYS A 373 40.80 22.91 -16.64
C LYS A 373 39.92 23.74 -15.68
N ILE A 374 39.97 25.07 -15.75
CA ILE A 374 39.21 25.98 -14.86
C ILE A 374 37.69 25.84 -15.04
N PHE A 375 37.22 25.65 -16.27
CA PHE A 375 35.81 25.41 -16.55
C PHE A 375 35.37 24.02 -16.08
N GLY A 376 36.30 23.05 -16.08
CA GLY A 376 36.11 21.75 -15.45
C GLY A 376 35.93 21.85 -13.93
N LEU A 377 36.71 22.73 -13.26
CA LEU A 377 36.52 23.02 -11.84
C LEU A 377 35.13 23.62 -11.55
N ILE A 378 34.70 24.59 -12.37
CA ILE A 378 33.34 25.17 -12.26
C ILE A 378 32.27 24.12 -12.44
N SER A 379 32.42 23.26 -13.46
CA SER A 379 31.50 22.16 -13.69
C SER A 379 31.44 21.19 -12.50
N ASN A 380 32.58 20.87 -11.88
CA ASN A 380 32.64 19.99 -10.71
C ASN A 380 31.96 20.62 -9.49
N ILE A 381 32.11 21.93 -9.25
CA ILE A 381 31.37 22.64 -8.20
C ILE A 381 29.87 22.60 -8.47
N SER A 382 29.47 22.81 -9.72
CA SER A 382 28.06 22.69 -10.14
C SER A 382 27.52 21.26 -9.95
N LEU A 383 28.31 20.24 -10.26
CA LEU A 383 27.98 18.84 -10.09
C LEU A 383 27.79 18.47 -8.60
N ILE A 384 28.69 18.90 -7.73
CA ILE A 384 28.58 18.72 -6.28
C ILE A 384 27.30 19.40 -5.76
N SER A 385 27.05 20.64 -6.19
CA SER A 385 25.84 21.38 -5.82
C SER A 385 24.57 20.66 -6.31
N ASN A 386 24.61 20.08 -7.51
CA ASN A 386 23.51 19.30 -8.06
C ASN A 386 23.20 18.06 -7.20
N LEU A 387 24.22 17.32 -6.78
CA LEU A 387 24.03 16.14 -5.92
C LEU A 387 23.40 16.51 -4.59
N PHE A 388 23.87 17.59 -3.95
CA PHE A 388 23.25 18.08 -2.71
C PHE A 388 21.82 18.58 -2.93
N MET A 389 21.54 19.26 -4.03
CA MET A 389 20.16 19.68 -4.35
C MET A 389 19.24 18.49 -4.58
N LEU A 390 19.70 17.47 -5.31
CA LEU A 390 18.94 16.23 -5.53
C LEU A 390 18.59 15.57 -4.21
N LEU A 391 19.58 15.35 -3.32
CA LEU A 391 19.35 14.77 -2.00
C LEU A 391 18.42 15.64 -1.14
N GLY A 392 18.58 16.96 -1.21
CA GLY A 392 17.74 17.91 -0.49
C GLY A 392 16.28 17.88 -0.95
N VAL A 393 16.04 17.81 -2.25
CA VAL A 393 14.67 17.68 -2.79
C VAL A 393 14.06 16.32 -2.42
N MET A 394 14.83 15.24 -2.52
CA MET A 394 14.35 13.91 -2.10
C MET A 394 13.95 13.87 -0.62
N THR A 395 14.77 14.50 0.25
CA THR A 395 14.46 14.62 1.69
C THR A 395 13.21 15.45 1.94
N LEU A 396 13.06 16.57 1.23
CA LEU A 396 11.89 17.46 1.35
C LEU A 396 10.58 16.75 0.94
N LEU A 397 10.66 15.90 -0.09
CA LEU A 397 9.52 15.12 -0.60
C LEU A 397 9.32 13.80 0.16
N GLU A 398 10.18 13.49 1.15
CA GLU A 398 10.18 12.20 1.85
C GLU A 398 10.18 11.02 0.86
N ALA A 399 10.95 11.17 -0.23
CA ALA A 399 10.97 10.22 -1.33
C ALA A 399 11.69 8.93 -0.94
N THR A 400 11.20 7.81 -1.46
CA THR A 400 11.80 6.49 -1.21
C THR A 400 12.98 6.26 -2.17
N LEU A 401 14.17 6.05 -1.62
CA LEU A 401 15.37 5.65 -2.36
C LEU A 401 15.38 4.13 -2.52
N THR A 402 15.46 3.67 -3.76
CA THR A 402 15.51 2.25 -4.13
C THR A 402 16.84 1.92 -4.79
N LEU A 403 17.19 0.63 -4.97
CA LEU A 403 18.41 0.22 -5.66
C LEU A 403 18.46 0.77 -7.11
N PRO A 404 17.41 0.68 -7.94
CA PRO A 404 17.36 1.42 -9.20
C PRO A 404 17.43 2.94 -9.02
N GLY A 405 16.93 3.47 -7.89
CA GLY A 405 17.05 4.90 -7.56
C GLY A 405 18.50 5.34 -7.38
N ILE A 406 19.35 4.52 -6.74
CA ILE A 406 20.82 4.76 -6.67
C ILE A 406 21.41 4.79 -8.09
N ALA A 407 21.04 3.85 -8.95
CA ALA A 407 21.45 3.85 -10.36
C ALA A 407 20.98 5.13 -11.09
N GLY A 408 19.79 5.64 -10.77
CA GLY A 408 19.27 6.92 -11.25
C GLY A 408 20.12 8.11 -10.82
N ILE A 409 20.63 8.12 -9.58
CA ILE A 409 21.58 9.15 -9.10
C ILE A 409 22.87 9.09 -9.92
N ILE A 410 23.45 7.90 -10.12
CA ILE A 410 24.68 7.71 -10.92
C ILE A 410 24.48 8.21 -12.35
N LEU A 411 23.36 7.86 -12.96
CA LEU A 411 23.00 8.34 -14.30
C LEU A 411 22.88 9.87 -14.35
N THR A 412 22.25 10.46 -13.34
CA THR A 412 22.08 11.93 -13.25
C THR A 412 23.43 12.65 -13.13
N VAL A 413 24.41 12.08 -12.42
CA VAL A 413 25.78 12.60 -12.35
C VAL A 413 26.39 12.69 -13.76
N GLY A 414 26.23 11.64 -14.58
CA GLY A 414 26.67 11.62 -15.97
C GLY A 414 25.99 12.71 -16.82
N MET A 415 24.66 12.79 -16.76
CA MET A 415 23.86 13.78 -17.51
C MET A 415 24.15 15.23 -17.10
N ALA A 416 24.44 15.46 -15.81
CA ALA A 416 24.79 16.80 -15.32
C ALA A 416 26.12 17.29 -15.91
N VAL A 417 27.10 16.39 -16.05
CA VAL A 417 28.38 16.69 -16.69
C VAL A 417 28.19 16.88 -18.18
N ASP A 418 27.43 16.04 -18.86
CA ASP A 418 27.17 16.15 -20.29
C ASP A 418 26.52 17.49 -20.65
N SER A 419 25.61 18.00 -19.84
CA SER A 419 25.03 19.34 -20.02
C SER A 419 26.08 20.44 -19.99
N ASN A 420 27.05 20.36 -19.08
CA ASN A 420 28.16 21.34 -19.02
C ASN A 420 29.13 21.16 -20.18
N VAL A 421 29.43 19.92 -20.57
CA VAL A 421 30.30 19.61 -21.74
C VAL A 421 29.71 20.18 -23.02
N LEU A 422 28.41 19.96 -23.28
CA LEU A 422 27.73 20.53 -24.46
C LEU A 422 27.82 22.08 -24.49
N ILE A 423 27.63 22.71 -23.33
CA ILE A 423 27.75 24.17 -23.22
C ILE A 423 29.19 24.61 -23.53
N TYR A 424 30.21 23.97 -22.94
CA TYR A 424 31.60 24.37 -23.13
C TYR A 424 32.11 24.08 -24.54
N GLU A 425 31.76 22.98 -25.16
CA GLU A 425 32.11 22.71 -26.56
C GLU A 425 31.42 23.72 -27.49
N ARG A 426 30.17 24.10 -27.22
CA ARG A 426 29.51 25.16 -27.99
C ARG A 426 30.21 26.53 -27.83
N ILE A 427 30.59 26.87 -26.61
CA ILE A 427 31.38 28.08 -26.37
C ILE A 427 32.71 28.02 -27.15
N ARG A 428 33.39 26.87 -27.16
CA ARG A 428 34.64 26.66 -27.91
C ARG A 428 34.47 26.84 -29.41
N GLU A 429 33.33 26.43 -29.98
CA GLU A 429 33.00 26.70 -31.38
C GLU A 429 32.81 28.20 -31.63
N GLU A 430 32.04 28.90 -30.80
CA GLU A 430 31.79 30.33 -30.95
C GLU A 430 33.08 31.18 -30.75
N LEU A 431 34.01 30.77 -29.89
CA LEU A 431 35.30 31.41 -29.70
C LEU A 431 36.19 31.42 -30.98
N LYS A 432 35.93 30.50 -31.94
CA LYS A 432 36.64 30.47 -33.22
C LYS A 432 36.11 31.51 -34.22
N THR A 433 34.86 31.93 -34.06
CA THR A 433 34.16 32.81 -34.99
C THR A 433 33.95 34.22 -34.46
N GLU A 434 33.80 34.40 -33.17
CA GLU A 434 33.51 35.67 -32.52
C GLU A 434 34.78 36.44 -32.11
N LYS A 435 34.78 37.75 -32.31
CA LYS A 435 35.88 38.62 -31.92
C LYS A 435 35.93 38.97 -30.44
N SER A 436 34.80 38.86 -29.75
CA SER A 436 34.66 39.17 -28.32
C SER A 436 34.44 37.90 -27.52
N ILE A 437 35.31 37.66 -26.55
CA ILE A 437 35.21 36.50 -25.62
C ILE A 437 33.88 36.50 -24.90
N ILE A 438 33.47 37.65 -24.34
CA ILE A 438 32.19 37.78 -23.60
C ILE A 438 31.01 37.42 -24.49
N HIS A 439 31.07 37.85 -25.77
CA HIS A 439 30.00 37.57 -26.74
C HIS A 439 29.96 36.08 -27.11
N ALA A 440 31.11 35.44 -27.32
CA ALA A 440 31.23 34.01 -27.59
C ALA A 440 30.62 33.16 -26.45
N PHE A 441 30.91 33.52 -25.20
CA PHE A 441 30.30 32.84 -24.03
C PHE A 441 28.78 33.03 -23.96
N ASP A 442 28.29 34.26 -24.17
CA ASP A 442 26.84 34.53 -24.13
C ASP A 442 26.10 33.82 -25.27
N THR A 443 26.66 33.84 -26.47
CA THR A 443 26.11 33.16 -27.65
C THR A 443 26.15 31.63 -27.47
N GLY A 444 27.27 31.08 -26.98
CA GLY A 444 27.43 29.66 -26.71
C GLY A 444 26.41 29.13 -25.71
N TYR A 445 26.24 29.82 -24.57
CA TYR A 445 25.19 29.45 -23.60
C TYR A 445 23.77 29.51 -24.18
N ASN A 446 23.46 30.54 -24.99
CA ASN A 446 22.13 30.70 -25.57
C ASN A 446 21.83 29.63 -26.65
N LYS A 447 22.81 29.28 -27.49
CA LYS A 447 22.67 28.25 -28.51
C LYS A 447 22.62 26.84 -27.90
N ALA A 448 23.46 26.54 -26.91
CA ALA A 448 23.45 25.27 -26.22
C ALA A 448 22.17 25.05 -25.41
N LYS A 449 21.48 26.12 -24.96
CA LYS A 449 20.30 26.05 -24.12
C LYS A 449 19.20 25.17 -24.73
N ILE A 450 18.90 25.35 -26.00
CA ILE A 450 17.82 24.62 -26.69
C ILE A 450 18.16 23.12 -26.68
N THR A 451 19.36 22.76 -27.12
CA THR A 451 19.80 21.36 -27.19
C THR A 451 19.79 20.67 -25.83
N VAL A 452 20.29 21.35 -24.79
CA VAL A 452 20.32 20.78 -23.42
C VAL A 452 18.90 20.62 -22.86
N ILE A 453 17.99 21.58 -23.07
CA ILE A 453 16.62 21.50 -22.62
C ILE A 453 15.89 20.38 -23.36
N ASP A 454 16.00 20.29 -24.69
CA ASP A 454 15.31 19.27 -25.49
C ASP A 454 15.74 17.85 -25.09
N ALA A 455 17.06 17.63 -24.92
CA ALA A 455 17.59 16.33 -24.46
C ALA A 455 17.07 15.94 -23.07
N ASN A 456 16.95 16.90 -22.16
CA ASN A 456 16.48 16.65 -20.80
C ASN A 456 14.95 16.51 -20.72
N ILE A 457 14.17 17.21 -21.57
CA ILE A 457 12.70 17.08 -21.63
C ILE A 457 12.30 15.67 -22.07
N THR A 458 12.96 15.12 -23.10
CA THR A 458 12.65 13.75 -23.55
C THR A 458 12.84 12.72 -22.44
N THR A 459 13.92 12.85 -21.67
CA THR A 459 14.20 11.96 -20.53
C THR A 459 13.23 12.23 -19.36
N LEU A 460 12.82 13.48 -19.15
CA LEU A 460 11.83 13.83 -18.13
C LEU A 460 10.44 13.24 -18.46
N ILE A 461 10.05 13.21 -19.73
CA ILE A 461 8.81 12.56 -20.17
C ILE A 461 8.88 11.06 -19.87
N ALA A 462 10.01 10.40 -20.18
CA ALA A 462 10.21 8.99 -19.85
C ALA A 462 10.13 8.75 -18.32
N ALA A 463 10.76 9.60 -17.52
CA ALA A 463 10.67 9.54 -16.05
C ALA A 463 9.23 9.72 -15.57
N ALA A 464 8.45 10.64 -16.14
CA ALA A 464 7.05 10.86 -15.81
C ALA A 464 6.18 9.61 -16.14
N ILE A 465 6.40 8.98 -17.28
CA ILE A 465 5.72 7.73 -17.65
C ILE A 465 6.06 6.61 -16.65
N LEU A 466 7.34 6.44 -16.32
CA LEU A 466 7.78 5.46 -15.33
C LEU A 466 7.24 5.75 -13.92
N PHE A 467 7.04 7.01 -13.56
CA PHE A 467 6.43 7.39 -12.29
C PHE A 467 4.95 7.03 -12.22
N VAL A 468 4.19 7.24 -13.30
CA VAL A 468 2.75 6.95 -13.35
C VAL A 468 2.46 5.45 -13.44
N PHE A 469 3.17 4.74 -14.31
CA PHE A 469 2.93 3.32 -14.59
C PHE A 469 3.85 2.36 -13.82
N GLY A 470 4.96 2.85 -13.29
CA GLY A 470 5.93 2.06 -12.53
C GLY A 470 5.43 1.66 -11.15
N THR A 471 6.01 0.59 -10.62
CA THR A 471 5.71 0.07 -9.28
C THR A 471 6.99 -0.05 -8.47
N GLY A 472 6.88 0.07 -7.14
CA GLY A 472 7.98 -0.17 -6.20
C GLY A 472 9.33 0.44 -6.65
N PRO A 473 10.34 -0.41 -6.90
CA PRO A 473 11.68 0.03 -7.27
C PRO A 473 11.75 0.92 -8.52
N VAL A 474 10.92 0.65 -9.53
CA VAL A 474 10.88 1.44 -10.79
C VAL A 474 10.38 2.87 -10.54
N LYS A 475 9.42 3.03 -9.63
CA LYS A 475 8.91 4.35 -9.23
C LYS A 475 9.98 5.16 -8.51
N GLY A 476 10.78 4.51 -7.63
CA GLY A 476 11.92 5.14 -6.98
C GLY A 476 12.97 5.65 -7.98
N PHE A 477 13.31 4.85 -9.00
CA PHE A 477 14.16 5.27 -10.12
C PHE A 477 13.59 6.48 -10.86
N ALA A 478 12.30 6.47 -11.18
CA ALA A 478 11.63 7.56 -11.88
C ALA A 478 11.70 8.89 -11.10
N ILE A 479 11.52 8.83 -9.77
CA ILE A 479 11.62 10.01 -8.89
C ILE A 479 13.05 10.56 -8.90
N THR A 480 14.07 9.72 -8.66
CA THR A 480 15.48 10.17 -8.63
C THR A 480 15.91 10.74 -9.97
N LEU A 481 15.52 10.12 -11.07
CA LEU A 481 15.81 10.59 -12.42
C LEU A 481 15.12 11.93 -12.70
N GLY A 482 13.82 12.05 -12.41
CA GLY A 482 13.06 13.28 -12.66
C GLY A 482 13.56 14.46 -11.82
N VAL A 483 13.78 14.25 -10.52
CA VAL A 483 14.38 15.27 -9.63
C VAL A 483 15.77 15.63 -10.11
N GLY A 484 16.58 14.63 -10.46
CA GLY A 484 17.93 14.81 -10.95
C GLY A 484 18.01 15.66 -12.21
N ILE A 485 17.11 15.48 -13.16
CA ILE A 485 17.04 16.31 -14.39
C ILE A 485 16.73 17.76 -14.03
N VAL A 486 15.74 18.01 -13.17
CA VAL A 486 15.36 19.37 -12.78
C VAL A 486 16.52 20.07 -12.06
N THR A 487 17.18 19.40 -11.13
CA THR A 487 18.34 19.96 -10.41
C THR A 487 19.56 20.14 -11.32
N THR A 488 19.75 19.26 -12.32
CA THR A 488 20.80 19.40 -13.35
C THR A 488 20.59 20.64 -14.19
N LEU A 489 19.40 20.88 -14.71
CA LEU A 489 19.09 22.08 -15.47
C LEU A 489 19.29 23.34 -14.62
N PHE A 490 18.87 23.31 -13.36
CA PHE A 490 19.07 24.41 -12.45
C PHE A 490 20.58 24.68 -12.21
N SER A 491 21.37 23.65 -11.91
CA SER A 491 22.79 23.80 -11.61
C SER A 491 23.59 24.29 -12.82
N ALA A 492 23.30 23.79 -14.02
CA ALA A 492 24.00 24.20 -15.25
C ALA A 492 23.68 25.64 -15.64
N TYR A 493 22.43 26.08 -15.60
CA TYR A 493 22.00 27.40 -16.06
C TYR A 493 22.08 28.51 -15.02
N PHE A 494 22.11 28.19 -13.75
CA PHE A 494 22.20 29.19 -12.69
C PHE A 494 23.56 29.15 -12.00
N ILE A 495 24.02 27.99 -11.52
CA ILE A 495 25.25 27.88 -10.73
C ILE A 495 26.49 27.92 -11.65
N ALA A 496 26.61 26.97 -12.58
CA ALA A 496 27.76 26.90 -13.48
C ALA A 496 27.88 28.17 -14.33
N ARG A 497 26.76 28.68 -14.85
CA ARG A 497 26.72 29.92 -15.63
C ARG A 497 27.16 31.14 -14.82
N HIS A 498 26.69 31.28 -13.57
CA HIS A 498 27.10 32.39 -12.69
C HIS A 498 28.59 32.31 -12.38
N LEU A 499 29.12 31.14 -11.98
CA LEU A 499 30.54 30.96 -11.72
C LEU A 499 31.39 31.23 -12.96
N THR A 500 30.96 30.76 -14.13
CA THR A 500 31.61 31.05 -15.42
C THR A 500 31.60 32.54 -15.69
N SER A 501 30.49 33.24 -15.43
CA SER A 501 30.44 34.71 -15.65
C SER A 501 31.44 35.47 -14.80
N LEU A 502 31.67 35.05 -13.55
CA LEU A 502 32.67 35.68 -12.67
C LEU A 502 34.09 35.52 -13.21
N VAL A 503 34.44 34.35 -13.74
CA VAL A 503 35.75 34.08 -14.32
C VAL A 503 35.92 34.88 -15.62
N VAL A 504 34.95 34.88 -16.52
CA VAL A 504 34.99 35.56 -17.82
C VAL A 504 35.04 37.08 -17.69
N LEU A 505 34.29 37.65 -16.73
CA LEU A 505 34.27 39.09 -16.51
C LEU A 505 35.56 39.62 -15.85
N ASN A 506 36.26 38.78 -15.06
CA ASN A 506 37.51 39.14 -14.41
C ASN A 506 38.74 38.97 -15.33
N ASP A 507 38.69 38.07 -16.30
CA ASP A 507 39.81 37.79 -17.21
C ASP A 507 39.59 38.44 -18.57
N ARG A 508 39.76 39.76 -18.64
CA ARG A 508 39.62 40.53 -19.88
C ARG A 508 40.74 40.25 -20.90
N GLU A 509 41.88 39.73 -20.48
CA GLU A 509 43.03 39.43 -21.32
C GLU A 509 43.05 38.01 -21.92
N GLY A 510 42.11 37.16 -21.57
CA GLY A 510 41.98 35.83 -22.14
C GLY A 510 43.02 34.80 -21.67
N LYS A 511 43.68 35.03 -20.54
CA LYS A 511 44.75 34.20 -19.99
C LYS A 511 44.31 32.77 -19.62
N TYR A 512 43.04 32.62 -19.26
CA TYR A 512 42.44 31.36 -18.82
C TYR A 512 41.61 30.66 -19.90
N PHE A 513 41.44 31.23 -21.09
CA PHE A 513 40.56 30.75 -22.16
C PHE A 513 41.20 29.73 -23.12
N LYS A 514 42.22 28.99 -22.71
CA LYS A 514 42.63 27.77 -23.41
C LYS A 514 41.70 26.65 -23.01
N LEU A 515 40.48 26.68 -23.57
CA LEU A 515 39.54 25.54 -23.59
C LEU A 515 40.09 24.43 -24.47
#